data_92db81c42438bc112890b5b655a056d6
#
_entry.id   92db81c42438bc112890b5b655a056d6
#
_cell.length_a   1.000
_cell.length_b   1.000
_cell.length_c   1.000
_cell.angle_alpha   90.00
_cell.angle_beta   90.00
_cell.angle_gamma   90.00
#
_symmetry.space_group_name_H-M   'P 1'
#
loop_
_entity.id
_entity.type
_entity.pdbx_description
1 polymer ?
#
loop_
_entity_poly.entity_id
_entity_poly.type
_entity_poly.pdbx_seq_one_letter_code
_entity_poly.pdbx_strand_id
1 'polypeptide(L)'
;MKNVKEYIKENILLFDGAMGTYYTSKIHSMGSGAEYANLKNPEIIKGIHTEYLKAGAMAIKTNTFGVNRISMGFNEEDVLDIIKCGFDIATEAAKPYGAYVFADIGPMPATALDVVEEYKFVIDRFIECGAKNFLFETLSEKTGIAEITDYIKEKVPDAFVITSFAVDADGYSRDGVFVCKLIGSMEKADSVDAVGLNCVCGSYHMQNLLKDITCNKPLAIMPNAGYPVVVNNRTYFDGDPDYYATQAREIIKRGASIIGGCCGTSPSHISKLNDLLKEKGYDKKNPDNAGNDAKNTSAGSLTGGKEKTDTTVSPFWEKLKNKQKVIAVELDSPAGVSCDNFMKGAWELKSAGADIITIADCPIARARMDSSILACKIRRELNMDAMPHMTCRDRNLNATKALVYGQYAEGIRNVLLITGDPIPTAERNEVKSVYQFNSRKLASYINSLVKMDFPGELHLFGALNINARNFDKQLEIAVDKERNGMVGFLTQPALTQQAIENLKIAKETLKGYILGGIMPIVSERNALFMENEVNGINVDKQIIELYHGKNRQESEELAIKISRQIMEEIKDFVDGYYIITPFNRTGLIKRIIDK
;
A
#
# COMPACT_ATOMS: atom_id res chain seq x y z
N MET A 1 -36.16 21.28 -8.61
CA MET A 1 -35.40 20.69 -7.48
C MET A 1 -34.12 21.50 -7.30
N LYS A 2 -33.69 21.84 -6.06
CA LYS A 2 -32.36 22.44 -5.83
C LYS A 2 -31.31 21.51 -6.37
N ASN A 3 -30.16 22.01 -6.85
CA ASN A 3 -29.03 21.12 -7.19
C ASN A 3 -28.41 20.53 -5.91
N VAL A 4 -27.60 19.46 -6.03
CA VAL A 4 -27.01 18.77 -4.88
C VAL A 4 -26.20 19.73 -4.00
N LYS A 5 -25.42 20.62 -4.61
CA LYS A 5 -24.56 21.60 -3.93
C LYS A 5 -25.36 22.58 -3.05
N GLU A 6 -26.55 22.96 -3.49
CA GLU A 6 -27.45 23.79 -2.70
C GLU A 6 -28.15 22.98 -1.61
N TYR A 7 -28.57 21.75 -1.91
CA TYR A 7 -29.25 20.88 -0.97
C TYR A 7 -28.38 20.57 0.26
N ILE A 8 -27.12 20.19 0.06
CA ILE A 8 -26.19 19.81 1.15
C ILE A 8 -25.77 20.97 2.04
N LYS A 9 -26.00 22.23 1.66
CA LYS A 9 -25.78 23.40 2.54
C LYS A 9 -26.71 23.40 3.74
N GLU A 10 -27.94 22.97 3.54
CA GLU A 10 -29.01 23.03 4.54
C GLU A 10 -29.38 21.66 5.11
N ASN A 11 -29.13 20.58 4.36
CA ASN A 11 -29.56 19.23 4.68
C ASN A 11 -28.39 18.24 4.67
N ILE A 12 -28.55 17.11 5.35
CA ILE A 12 -27.73 15.91 5.15
C ILE A 12 -28.31 15.19 3.94
N LEU A 13 -27.46 14.85 2.96
CA LEU A 13 -27.86 14.05 1.80
C LEU A 13 -27.78 12.57 2.18
N LEU A 14 -28.92 11.93 2.31
CA LEU A 14 -29.03 10.50 2.61
C LEU A 14 -29.02 9.70 1.31
N PHE A 15 -27.97 8.92 1.11
CA PHE A 15 -27.84 7.95 0.02
C PHE A 15 -28.54 6.64 0.33
N ASP A 16 -28.76 5.85 -0.69
CA ASP A 16 -29.15 4.45 -0.60
C ASP A 16 -28.08 3.58 0.09
N GLY A 17 -28.34 2.27 0.14
CA GLY A 17 -27.42 1.27 0.66
C GLY A 17 -26.82 0.38 -0.44
N ALA A 18 -26.55 -0.86 -0.06
CA ALA A 18 -25.97 -1.86 -0.95
C ALA A 18 -26.93 -2.25 -2.08
N MET A 19 -26.44 -2.24 -3.31
CA MET A 19 -27.16 -2.82 -4.44
C MET A 19 -26.81 -4.31 -4.61
N GLY A 20 -25.55 -4.66 -4.83
CA GLY A 20 -25.13 -6.01 -5.16
C GLY A 20 -25.47 -7.07 -4.09
N THR A 21 -25.13 -6.80 -2.81
CA THR A 21 -25.43 -7.75 -1.72
C THR A 21 -26.96 -7.86 -1.47
N TYR A 22 -27.69 -6.76 -1.63
CA TYR A 22 -29.14 -6.78 -1.46
C TYR A 22 -29.86 -7.48 -2.60
N TYR A 23 -29.43 -7.24 -3.84
CA TYR A 23 -29.91 -7.98 -5.02
C TYR A 23 -29.70 -9.49 -4.87
N THR A 24 -28.48 -9.91 -4.48
CA THR A 24 -28.14 -11.32 -4.25
C THR A 24 -29.05 -11.96 -3.18
N SER A 25 -29.42 -11.22 -2.14
CA SER A 25 -30.32 -11.70 -1.09
C SER A 25 -31.75 -11.94 -1.61
N LYS A 26 -32.20 -11.15 -2.60
CA LYS A 26 -33.54 -11.28 -3.19
C LYS A 26 -33.66 -12.45 -4.18
N ILE A 27 -32.63 -12.71 -4.99
CA ILE A 27 -32.71 -13.76 -6.03
C ILE A 27 -32.26 -15.14 -5.52
N HIS A 28 -31.68 -15.23 -4.31
CA HIS A 28 -31.17 -16.46 -3.69
C HIS A 28 -30.19 -17.26 -4.55
N SER A 29 -29.58 -16.63 -5.55
CA SER A 29 -28.69 -17.25 -6.53
C SER A 29 -27.40 -16.47 -6.67
N MET A 30 -26.27 -17.16 -6.92
CA MET A 30 -25.03 -16.57 -7.37
C MET A 30 -25.13 -16.39 -8.90
N GLY A 31 -25.91 -15.41 -9.35
CA GLY A 31 -26.03 -15.07 -10.76
C GLY A 31 -24.89 -14.21 -11.29
N SER A 32 -24.93 -13.89 -12.58
CA SER A 32 -24.16 -12.80 -13.20
C SER A 32 -24.29 -11.53 -12.34
N GLY A 33 -23.23 -10.70 -12.27
CA GLY A 33 -23.17 -9.50 -11.41
C GLY A 33 -24.44 -8.67 -11.40
N ALA A 34 -24.67 -7.93 -10.33
CA ALA A 34 -25.89 -7.14 -10.15
C ALA A 34 -26.13 -6.15 -11.31
N GLU A 35 -25.07 -5.71 -11.97
CA GLU A 35 -25.09 -4.77 -13.07
C GLU A 35 -25.81 -5.34 -14.31
N TYR A 36 -25.60 -6.63 -14.62
CA TYR A 36 -26.35 -7.31 -15.70
C TYR A 36 -27.86 -7.40 -15.44
N ALA A 37 -28.27 -7.27 -14.17
CA ALA A 37 -29.68 -7.26 -13.83
C ALA A 37 -30.40 -6.00 -14.34
N ASN A 38 -29.68 -4.93 -14.67
CA ASN A 38 -30.27 -3.76 -15.34
C ASN A 38 -30.91 -4.16 -16.68
N LEU A 39 -30.34 -5.17 -17.39
CA LEU A 39 -30.90 -5.71 -18.63
C LEU A 39 -31.84 -6.88 -18.39
N LYS A 40 -31.46 -7.81 -17.50
CA LYS A 40 -32.16 -9.11 -17.37
C LYS A 40 -33.32 -9.10 -16.39
N ASN A 41 -33.23 -8.27 -15.34
CA ASN A 41 -34.20 -8.20 -14.24
C ASN A 41 -34.49 -6.75 -13.83
N PRO A 42 -34.84 -5.84 -14.78
CA PRO A 42 -34.98 -4.41 -14.51
C PRO A 42 -36.02 -4.10 -13.41
N GLU A 43 -37.09 -4.89 -13.33
CA GLU A 43 -38.13 -4.72 -12.32
C GLU A 43 -37.63 -4.99 -10.88
N ILE A 44 -36.67 -5.93 -10.72
CA ILE A 44 -36.06 -6.21 -9.41
C ILE A 44 -35.20 -5.01 -9.01
N ILE A 45 -34.38 -4.49 -9.93
CA ILE A 45 -33.53 -3.33 -9.66
C ILE A 45 -34.38 -2.10 -9.34
N LYS A 46 -35.42 -1.83 -10.11
CA LYS A 46 -36.40 -0.77 -9.85
C LYS A 46 -37.07 -0.94 -8.49
N GLY A 47 -37.43 -2.19 -8.14
CA GLY A 47 -37.97 -2.53 -6.83
C GLY A 47 -37.01 -2.17 -5.69
N ILE A 48 -35.71 -2.51 -5.81
CA ILE A 48 -34.68 -2.21 -4.82
C ILE A 48 -34.52 -0.67 -4.66
N HIS A 49 -34.41 0.07 -5.75
CA HIS A 49 -34.36 1.53 -5.69
C HIS A 49 -35.58 2.12 -4.97
N THR A 50 -36.79 1.61 -5.32
CA THR A 50 -38.02 2.04 -4.69
C THR A 50 -38.05 1.75 -3.19
N GLU A 51 -37.52 0.62 -2.74
CA GLU A 51 -37.43 0.29 -1.32
C GLU A 51 -36.50 1.23 -0.56
N TYR A 52 -35.34 1.59 -1.13
CA TYR A 52 -34.45 2.58 -0.53
C TYR A 52 -35.07 3.99 -0.50
N LEU A 53 -35.74 4.39 -1.56
CA LEU A 53 -36.44 5.68 -1.60
C LEU A 53 -37.56 5.75 -0.57
N LYS A 54 -38.35 4.67 -0.40
CA LYS A 54 -39.37 4.57 0.67
C LYS A 54 -38.73 4.59 2.05
N ALA A 55 -37.54 4.07 2.22
CA ALA A 55 -36.77 4.13 3.46
C ALA A 55 -36.23 5.54 3.76
N GLY A 56 -36.34 6.48 2.83
CA GLY A 56 -35.99 7.88 3.00
C GLY A 56 -34.70 8.31 2.29
N ALA A 57 -34.11 7.47 1.45
CA ALA A 57 -32.99 7.88 0.62
C ALA A 57 -33.40 9.05 -0.29
N MET A 58 -32.54 10.07 -0.35
CA MET A 58 -32.68 11.25 -1.23
C MET A 58 -31.68 11.24 -2.38
N ALA A 59 -30.76 10.27 -2.38
CA ALA A 59 -29.84 9.98 -3.49
C ALA A 59 -29.74 8.47 -3.68
N ILE A 60 -29.73 8.02 -4.95
CA ILE A 60 -29.56 6.62 -5.33
C ILE A 60 -28.49 6.47 -6.41
N LYS A 61 -27.82 5.31 -6.42
CA LYS A 61 -26.77 4.93 -7.38
C LYS A 61 -27.36 4.12 -8.53
N THR A 62 -26.77 4.20 -9.72
CA THR A 62 -27.29 3.59 -10.96
C THR A 62 -27.11 2.08 -11.11
N ASN A 63 -26.54 1.38 -10.12
CA ASN A 63 -26.18 -0.05 -10.21
C ASN A 63 -25.23 -0.35 -11.38
N THR A 64 -24.15 0.40 -11.46
CA THR A 64 -23.17 0.31 -12.57
C THR A 64 -21.71 0.30 -12.08
N PHE A 65 -21.48 -0.01 -10.81
CA PHE A 65 -20.18 0.01 -10.15
C PHE A 65 -19.07 -0.71 -10.94
N GLY A 66 -19.32 -1.94 -11.41
CA GLY A 66 -18.33 -2.76 -12.11
C GLY A 66 -18.36 -2.63 -13.63
N VAL A 67 -19.14 -1.68 -14.18
CA VAL A 67 -19.39 -1.61 -15.63
C VAL A 67 -18.26 -0.89 -16.36
N ASN A 68 -17.43 -1.65 -17.07
CA ASN A 68 -16.38 -1.19 -17.97
C ASN A 68 -16.05 -2.27 -19.01
N ARG A 69 -15.39 -1.90 -20.11
CA ARG A 69 -15.08 -2.82 -21.22
C ARG A 69 -14.26 -4.03 -20.77
N ILE A 70 -13.31 -3.83 -19.85
CA ILE A 70 -12.40 -4.87 -19.37
C ILE A 70 -13.16 -5.91 -18.54
N SER A 71 -13.95 -5.46 -17.57
CA SER A 71 -14.75 -6.34 -16.69
C SER A 71 -15.85 -7.08 -17.43
N MET A 72 -16.38 -6.48 -18.53
CA MET A 72 -17.44 -7.05 -19.37
C MET A 72 -16.87 -7.84 -20.57
N GLY A 73 -15.58 -8.16 -20.59
CA GLY A 73 -14.96 -8.93 -21.66
C GLY A 73 -14.85 -8.19 -22.99
N PHE A 74 -14.64 -6.86 -22.96
CA PHE A 74 -14.54 -5.96 -24.12
C PHE A 74 -15.81 -5.88 -25.00
N ASN A 75 -16.97 -6.25 -24.47
CA ASN A 75 -18.24 -6.05 -25.17
C ASN A 75 -18.76 -4.62 -24.93
N GLU A 76 -18.48 -3.72 -25.87
CA GLU A 76 -18.86 -2.31 -25.76
C GLU A 76 -20.38 -2.10 -25.78
N GLU A 77 -21.12 -2.86 -26.59
CA GLU A 77 -22.56 -2.75 -26.69
C GLU A 77 -23.25 -3.07 -25.36
N ASP A 78 -22.86 -4.17 -24.72
CA ASP A 78 -23.38 -4.53 -23.38
C ASP A 78 -23.06 -3.45 -22.35
N VAL A 79 -21.82 -2.88 -22.36
CA VAL A 79 -21.43 -1.81 -21.45
C VAL A 79 -22.35 -0.59 -21.61
N LEU A 80 -22.54 -0.14 -22.86
CA LEU A 80 -23.38 1.01 -23.18
C LEU A 80 -24.84 0.79 -22.79
N ASP A 81 -25.36 -0.41 -23.04
CA ASP A 81 -26.75 -0.76 -22.72
C ASP A 81 -26.99 -0.91 -21.22
N ILE A 82 -26.05 -1.52 -20.47
CA ILE A 82 -26.15 -1.65 -19.01
C ILE A 82 -26.15 -0.27 -18.34
N ILE A 83 -25.28 0.64 -18.79
CA ILE A 83 -25.22 2.02 -18.29
C ILE A 83 -26.54 2.72 -18.56
N LYS A 84 -27.02 2.68 -19.79
CA LYS A 84 -28.28 3.33 -20.17
C LYS A 84 -29.45 2.80 -19.37
N CYS A 85 -29.65 1.48 -19.34
CA CYS A 85 -30.75 0.88 -18.59
C CYS A 85 -30.67 1.18 -17.09
N GLY A 86 -29.48 1.08 -16.49
CA GLY A 86 -29.27 1.41 -15.07
C GLY A 86 -29.63 2.85 -14.76
N PHE A 87 -29.21 3.80 -15.60
CA PHE A 87 -29.53 5.22 -15.43
C PHE A 87 -31.03 5.49 -15.62
N ASP A 88 -31.66 4.91 -16.63
CA ASP A 88 -33.09 5.06 -16.91
C ASP A 88 -33.94 4.50 -15.75
N ILE A 89 -33.63 3.28 -15.26
CA ILE A 89 -34.32 2.63 -14.14
C ILE A 89 -34.22 3.49 -12.87
N ALA A 90 -33.02 3.95 -12.55
CA ALA A 90 -32.79 4.78 -11.37
C ALA A 90 -33.53 6.13 -11.49
N THR A 91 -33.50 6.76 -12.65
CA THR A 91 -34.20 8.04 -12.92
C THR A 91 -35.70 7.88 -12.80
N GLU A 92 -36.26 6.81 -13.37
CA GLU A 92 -37.69 6.51 -13.27
C GLU A 92 -38.12 6.25 -11.82
N ALA A 93 -37.33 5.47 -11.07
CA ALA A 93 -37.59 5.21 -9.65
C ALA A 93 -37.49 6.47 -8.78
N ALA A 94 -36.50 7.34 -9.03
CA ALA A 94 -36.26 8.56 -8.26
C ALA A 94 -37.31 9.66 -8.48
N LYS A 95 -37.88 9.74 -9.67
CA LYS A 95 -38.77 10.82 -10.10
C LYS A 95 -39.95 11.07 -9.14
N PRO A 96 -40.72 10.07 -8.66
CA PRO A 96 -41.83 10.28 -7.74
C PRO A 96 -41.42 10.85 -6.38
N TYR A 97 -40.15 10.64 -5.99
CA TYR A 97 -39.61 11.05 -4.69
C TYR A 97 -38.84 12.37 -4.75
N GLY A 98 -38.59 12.89 -5.94
CA GLY A 98 -37.71 14.05 -6.11
C GLY A 98 -36.28 13.77 -5.62
N ALA A 99 -35.79 12.54 -5.79
CA ALA A 99 -34.47 12.13 -5.35
C ALA A 99 -33.42 12.34 -6.45
N TYR A 100 -32.15 12.44 -6.05
CA TYR A 100 -31.01 12.58 -6.95
C TYR A 100 -30.53 11.20 -7.44
N VAL A 101 -30.12 11.16 -8.70
CA VAL A 101 -29.50 9.98 -9.29
C VAL A 101 -28.02 10.25 -9.52
N PHE A 102 -27.17 9.34 -9.06
CA PHE A 102 -25.73 9.40 -9.24
C PHE A 102 -25.25 8.30 -10.19
N ALA A 103 -24.52 8.68 -11.23
CA ALA A 103 -23.75 7.76 -12.05
C ALA A 103 -22.69 7.08 -11.16
N ASP A 104 -22.84 5.78 -10.95
CA ASP A 104 -22.05 4.97 -10.04
C ASP A 104 -20.88 4.33 -10.80
N ILE A 105 -19.65 4.72 -10.47
CA ILE A 105 -18.43 4.38 -11.20
C ILE A 105 -17.40 3.83 -10.21
N GLY A 106 -17.07 2.54 -10.37
CA GLY A 106 -16.03 1.88 -9.58
C GLY A 106 -14.63 2.08 -10.15
N PRO A 107 -13.59 1.50 -9.49
CA PRO A 107 -12.22 1.57 -9.97
C PRO A 107 -12.05 0.74 -11.26
N MET A 108 -11.26 1.25 -12.19
CA MET A 108 -10.89 0.48 -13.38
C MET A 108 -9.92 -0.66 -13.01
N PRO A 109 -10.01 -1.81 -13.69
CA PRO A 109 -9.08 -2.92 -13.44
C PRO A 109 -7.62 -2.53 -13.67
N ALA A 110 -6.71 -3.08 -12.86
CA ALA A 110 -5.27 -2.84 -12.98
C ALA A 110 -4.65 -3.30 -14.32
N THR A 111 -5.41 -4.07 -15.11
CA THR A 111 -5.04 -4.52 -16.46
C THR A 111 -5.39 -3.51 -17.56
N ALA A 112 -6.03 -2.39 -17.23
CA ALA A 112 -6.29 -1.33 -18.18
C ALA A 112 -4.98 -0.76 -18.73
N LEU A 113 -4.87 -0.71 -20.06
CA LEU A 113 -3.71 -0.10 -20.74
C LEU A 113 -3.72 1.41 -20.58
N ASP A 114 -4.90 2.01 -20.66
CA ASP A 114 -5.13 3.43 -20.41
C ASP A 114 -6.39 3.57 -19.53
N VAL A 115 -6.17 3.85 -18.25
CA VAL A 115 -7.22 4.00 -17.25
C VAL A 115 -8.09 5.23 -17.54
N VAL A 116 -7.50 6.30 -18.06
CA VAL A 116 -8.20 7.56 -18.34
C VAL A 116 -9.19 7.38 -19.49
N GLU A 117 -8.77 6.73 -20.55
CA GLU A 117 -9.64 6.45 -21.71
C GLU A 117 -10.79 5.48 -21.36
N GLU A 118 -10.56 4.50 -20.46
CA GLU A 118 -11.63 3.64 -19.97
C GLU A 118 -12.68 4.42 -19.16
N TYR A 119 -12.25 5.33 -18.32
CA TYR A 119 -13.17 6.21 -17.60
C TYR A 119 -13.94 7.12 -18.55
N LYS A 120 -13.28 7.76 -19.52
CA LYS A 120 -13.94 8.65 -20.50
C LYS A 120 -15.04 7.91 -21.26
N PHE A 121 -14.77 6.67 -21.69
CA PHE A 121 -15.77 5.84 -22.41
C PHE A 121 -17.05 5.64 -21.57
N VAL A 122 -16.92 5.31 -20.30
CA VAL A 122 -18.06 5.14 -19.38
C VAL A 122 -18.77 6.46 -19.11
N ILE A 123 -18.02 7.54 -18.89
CA ILE A 123 -18.55 8.86 -18.57
C ILE A 123 -19.31 9.46 -19.74
N ASP A 124 -18.80 9.35 -20.95
CA ASP A 124 -19.48 9.87 -22.15
C ASP A 124 -20.87 9.26 -22.29
N ARG A 125 -21.00 7.95 -22.02
CA ARG A 125 -22.31 7.31 -22.03
C ARG A 125 -23.25 7.85 -20.97
N PHE A 126 -22.77 8.10 -19.75
CA PHE A 126 -23.59 8.73 -18.71
C PHE A 126 -24.00 10.16 -19.08
N ILE A 127 -23.09 10.93 -19.70
CA ILE A 127 -23.39 12.29 -20.17
C ILE A 127 -24.47 12.25 -21.28
N GLU A 128 -24.38 11.31 -22.22
CA GLU A 128 -25.42 11.09 -23.25
C GLU A 128 -26.78 10.75 -22.65
N CYS A 129 -26.81 10.01 -21.52
CA CYS A 129 -28.03 9.73 -20.79
C CYS A 129 -28.55 10.94 -19.96
N GLY A 130 -27.78 12.04 -19.89
CA GLY A 130 -28.16 13.25 -19.16
C GLY A 130 -27.74 13.27 -17.68
N ALA A 131 -26.76 12.48 -17.30
CA ALA A 131 -26.22 12.46 -15.93
C ALA A 131 -25.64 13.82 -15.56
N LYS A 132 -25.93 14.27 -14.34
CA LYS A 132 -25.42 15.50 -13.72
C LYS A 132 -24.70 15.25 -12.41
N ASN A 133 -24.85 14.09 -11.81
CA ASN A 133 -24.17 13.74 -10.57
C ASN A 133 -23.37 12.46 -10.79
N PHE A 134 -22.12 12.48 -10.36
CA PHE A 134 -21.15 11.38 -10.57
C PHE A 134 -20.56 10.99 -9.23
N LEU A 135 -20.50 9.68 -8.98
CA LEU A 135 -19.87 9.10 -7.82
C LEU A 135 -18.79 8.11 -8.27
N PHE A 136 -17.54 8.45 -8.00
CA PHE A 136 -16.43 7.50 -8.07
C PHE A 136 -16.28 6.86 -6.70
N GLU A 137 -16.58 5.57 -6.57
CA GLU A 137 -16.57 4.91 -5.27
C GLU A 137 -15.55 3.75 -5.20
N THR A 138 -15.16 3.41 -3.97
CA THR A 138 -14.26 2.29 -3.65
C THR A 138 -12.88 2.41 -4.29
N LEU A 139 -12.41 3.63 -4.53
CA LEU A 139 -11.09 3.89 -5.09
C LEU A 139 -9.99 3.50 -4.08
N SER A 140 -8.90 2.92 -4.56
CA SER A 140 -7.72 2.60 -3.73
C SER A 140 -6.54 3.55 -3.97
N GLU A 141 -6.57 4.29 -5.08
CA GLU A 141 -5.58 5.29 -5.46
C GLU A 141 -6.25 6.43 -6.25
N LYS A 142 -5.48 7.46 -6.55
CA LYS A 142 -5.98 8.69 -7.19
C LYS A 142 -5.57 8.84 -8.66
N THR A 143 -4.87 7.88 -9.23
CA THR A 143 -4.28 7.95 -10.58
C THR A 143 -5.37 8.20 -11.62
N GLY A 144 -5.21 9.27 -12.40
CA GLY A 144 -6.16 9.67 -13.44
C GLY A 144 -7.45 10.36 -12.97
N ILE A 145 -7.81 10.26 -11.68
CA ILE A 145 -9.13 10.73 -11.21
C ILE A 145 -9.29 12.26 -11.35
N ALA A 146 -8.27 13.04 -11.05
CA ALA A 146 -8.35 14.50 -11.22
C ALA A 146 -8.58 14.90 -12.69
N GLU A 147 -7.86 14.29 -13.63
CA GLU A 147 -8.05 14.52 -15.07
C GLU A 147 -9.47 14.17 -15.52
N ILE A 148 -10.00 13.07 -15.01
CA ILE A 148 -11.35 12.62 -15.34
C ILE A 148 -12.42 13.54 -14.76
N THR A 149 -12.24 14.02 -13.54
CA THR A 149 -13.19 14.97 -12.95
C THR A 149 -13.15 16.33 -13.65
N ASP A 150 -11.98 16.76 -14.13
CA ASP A 150 -11.83 17.95 -14.99
C ASP A 150 -12.57 17.76 -16.32
N TYR A 151 -12.44 16.59 -16.96
CA TYR A 151 -13.17 16.23 -18.18
C TYR A 151 -14.69 16.26 -17.99
N ILE A 152 -15.21 15.78 -16.87
CA ILE A 152 -16.65 15.87 -16.56
C ILE A 152 -17.07 17.34 -16.49
N LYS A 153 -16.32 18.18 -15.78
CA LYS A 153 -16.64 19.61 -15.63
C LYS A 153 -16.54 20.37 -16.94
N GLU A 154 -15.65 19.98 -17.84
CA GLU A 154 -15.58 20.55 -19.19
C GLU A 154 -16.86 20.25 -19.98
N LYS A 155 -17.35 19.01 -19.94
CA LYS A 155 -18.56 18.58 -20.66
C LYS A 155 -19.85 19.00 -19.99
N VAL A 156 -19.90 18.99 -18.67
CA VAL A 156 -21.08 19.28 -17.83
C VAL A 156 -20.66 20.23 -16.69
N PRO A 157 -20.56 21.54 -16.94
CA PRO A 157 -20.04 22.51 -15.95
C PRO A 157 -20.80 22.54 -14.61
N ASP A 158 -22.09 22.21 -14.62
CA ASP A 158 -22.96 22.14 -13.43
C ASP A 158 -23.00 20.74 -12.77
N ALA A 159 -22.16 19.81 -13.21
CA ALA A 159 -22.08 18.47 -12.62
C ALA A 159 -21.68 18.54 -11.14
N PHE A 160 -22.19 17.60 -10.32
CA PHE A 160 -21.74 17.37 -8.96
C PHE A 160 -20.94 16.06 -8.90
N VAL A 161 -19.67 16.14 -8.47
CA VAL A 161 -18.73 15.03 -8.51
C VAL A 161 -18.27 14.66 -7.11
N ILE A 162 -18.46 13.40 -6.73
CA ILE A 162 -17.97 12.80 -5.48
C ILE A 162 -16.84 11.84 -5.80
N THR A 163 -15.72 11.90 -5.07
CA THR A 163 -14.66 10.89 -5.08
C THR A 163 -14.56 10.22 -3.72
N SER A 164 -14.71 8.90 -3.67
CA SER A 164 -14.77 8.13 -2.44
C SER A 164 -13.76 6.97 -2.44
N PHE A 165 -13.04 6.82 -1.35
CA PHE A 165 -11.95 5.87 -1.23
C PHE A 165 -12.31 4.73 -0.29
N ALA A 166 -11.81 3.53 -0.59
CA ALA A 166 -11.89 2.36 0.27
C ALA A 166 -10.60 2.20 1.06
N VAL A 167 -10.70 2.25 2.38
CA VAL A 167 -9.57 2.07 3.30
C VAL A 167 -9.93 1.06 4.39
N ASP A 168 -8.91 0.39 4.94
CA ASP A 168 -9.07 -0.49 6.09
C ASP A 168 -9.29 0.29 7.40
N ALA A 169 -9.47 -0.43 8.51
CA ALA A 169 -9.70 0.16 9.83
C ALA A 169 -8.53 1.03 10.32
N ASP A 170 -7.35 0.82 9.79
CA ASP A 170 -6.14 1.59 10.09
C ASP A 170 -5.95 2.79 9.14
N GLY A 171 -6.87 3.00 8.21
CA GLY A 171 -6.89 4.12 7.28
C GLY A 171 -6.04 3.96 6.02
N TYR A 172 -5.60 2.74 5.70
CA TYR A 172 -4.84 2.48 4.48
C TYR A 172 -5.70 1.86 3.37
N SER A 173 -5.52 2.35 2.16
CA SER A 173 -6.12 1.73 0.98
C SER A 173 -5.40 0.43 0.62
N ARG A 174 -6.02 -0.40 -0.25
CA ARG A 174 -5.40 -1.61 -0.79
C ARG A 174 -4.01 -1.37 -1.40
N ASP A 175 -3.76 -0.17 -1.94
CA ASP A 175 -2.48 0.24 -2.52
C ASP A 175 -1.53 0.88 -1.50
N GLY A 176 -1.84 0.80 -0.20
CA GLY A 176 -1.01 1.27 0.89
C GLY A 176 -0.92 2.80 1.00
N VAL A 177 -1.93 3.51 0.52
CA VAL A 177 -1.99 4.97 0.62
C VAL A 177 -2.88 5.37 1.80
N PHE A 178 -2.34 6.21 2.70
CA PHE A 178 -3.07 6.65 3.88
C PHE A 178 -4.19 7.63 3.55
N VAL A 179 -5.31 7.52 4.23
CA VAL A 179 -6.58 8.24 4.00
C VAL A 179 -6.40 9.76 3.88
N CYS A 180 -5.62 10.39 4.75
CA CYS A 180 -5.39 11.84 4.69
C CYS A 180 -4.70 12.28 3.39
N LYS A 181 -3.84 11.42 2.80
CA LYS A 181 -3.17 11.70 1.53
C LYS A 181 -4.15 11.56 0.35
N LEU A 182 -5.06 10.59 0.41
CA LEU A 182 -6.10 10.39 -0.60
C LEU A 182 -7.08 11.56 -0.60
N ILE A 183 -7.69 11.85 0.55
CA ILE A 183 -8.64 12.95 0.75
C ILE A 183 -7.99 14.29 0.39
N GLY A 184 -6.83 14.62 0.97
CA GLY A 184 -6.14 15.90 0.71
C GLY A 184 -5.70 16.11 -0.74
N SER A 185 -5.53 15.04 -1.53
CA SER A 185 -5.25 15.16 -2.95
C SER A 185 -6.48 15.58 -3.76
N MET A 186 -7.65 15.02 -3.45
CA MET A 186 -8.91 15.34 -4.12
C MET A 186 -9.56 16.62 -3.60
N GLU A 187 -9.27 16.99 -2.36
CA GLU A 187 -9.66 18.30 -1.82
C GLU A 187 -9.12 19.46 -2.65
N LYS A 188 -7.90 19.30 -3.20
CA LYS A 188 -7.22 20.32 -4.02
C LYS A 188 -7.71 20.38 -5.47
N ALA A 189 -8.45 19.39 -5.94
CA ALA A 189 -8.98 19.34 -7.30
C ALA A 189 -10.29 20.16 -7.38
N ASP A 190 -10.31 21.28 -8.08
CA ASP A 190 -11.49 22.17 -8.18
C ASP A 190 -12.70 21.47 -8.82
N SER A 191 -12.46 20.48 -9.65
CA SER A 191 -13.49 19.67 -10.32
C SER A 191 -14.20 18.65 -9.40
N VAL A 192 -13.70 18.41 -8.19
CA VAL A 192 -14.33 17.54 -7.19
C VAL A 192 -15.15 18.37 -6.22
N ASP A 193 -16.44 18.08 -6.07
CA ASP A 193 -17.35 18.83 -5.18
C ASP A 193 -17.44 18.24 -3.77
N ALA A 194 -17.25 16.92 -3.63
CA ALA A 194 -17.21 16.23 -2.34
C ALA A 194 -16.19 15.08 -2.35
N VAL A 195 -15.62 14.79 -1.19
CA VAL A 195 -14.65 13.69 -1.01
C VAL A 195 -15.16 12.75 0.08
N GLY A 196 -14.74 11.48 0.05
CA GLY A 196 -15.29 10.59 1.05
C GLY A 196 -14.63 9.23 1.19
N LEU A 197 -15.29 8.40 2.00
CA LEU A 197 -14.90 7.01 2.28
C LEU A 197 -16.12 6.10 2.11
N ASN A 198 -15.91 4.94 1.50
CA ASN A 198 -16.95 3.92 1.42
C ASN A 198 -16.36 2.51 1.45
N CYS A 199 -17.22 1.55 1.78
CA CYS A 199 -16.89 0.13 1.80
C CYS A 199 -15.73 -0.27 2.73
N VAL A 200 -15.33 -1.55 2.72
CA VAL A 200 -14.24 -2.17 3.52
C VAL A 200 -14.51 -2.11 5.03
N CYS A 201 -14.72 -0.93 5.61
CA CYS A 201 -14.96 -0.74 7.05
C CYS A 201 -16.43 -0.58 7.40
N GLY A 202 -16.79 -1.03 8.61
CA GLY A 202 -18.05 -0.70 9.25
C GLY A 202 -18.07 0.73 9.82
N SER A 203 -19.27 1.17 10.23
CA SER A 203 -19.54 2.53 10.68
C SER A 203 -18.68 3.00 11.86
N TYR A 204 -18.37 2.12 12.82
CA TYR A 204 -17.52 2.44 13.98
C TYR A 204 -16.08 2.81 13.55
N HIS A 205 -15.46 2.04 12.65
CA HIS A 205 -14.10 2.31 12.21
C HIS A 205 -14.03 3.56 11.33
N MET A 206 -14.99 3.76 10.42
CA MET A 206 -15.05 5.00 9.63
C MET A 206 -15.23 6.24 10.51
N GLN A 207 -16.05 6.16 11.56
CA GLN A 207 -16.18 7.23 12.54
C GLN A 207 -14.84 7.59 13.20
N ASN A 208 -14.01 6.58 13.53
CA ASN A 208 -12.70 6.80 14.13
C ASN A 208 -11.71 7.44 13.16
N LEU A 209 -11.70 7.01 11.90
CA LEU A 209 -10.84 7.59 10.86
C LEU A 209 -11.12 9.09 10.64
N LEU A 210 -12.37 9.53 10.83
CA LEU A 210 -12.72 10.94 10.68
C LEU A 210 -12.11 11.85 11.74
N LYS A 211 -11.54 11.32 12.84
CA LYS A 211 -10.86 12.13 13.86
C LYS A 211 -9.61 12.82 13.32
N ASP A 212 -8.95 12.16 12.37
CA ASP A 212 -7.67 12.57 11.81
C ASP A 212 -7.81 13.27 10.46
N ILE A 213 -9.04 13.32 9.92
CA ILE A 213 -9.32 13.94 8.61
C ILE A 213 -9.77 15.39 8.81
N THR A 214 -8.99 16.32 8.28
CA THR A 214 -9.39 17.72 8.13
C THR A 214 -9.62 17.97 6.64
N CYS A 215 -10.83 18.40 6.28
CA CYS A 215 -11.22 18.66 4.89
C CYS A 215 -12.24 19.81 4.83
N ASN A 216 -12.04 20.74 3.89
CA ASN A 216 -12.95 21.87 3.66
C ASN A 216 -14.10 21.54 2.70
N LYS A 217 -13.96 20.46 1.91
CA LYS A 217 -15.05 19.98 1.04
C LYS A 217 -16.05 19.14 1.83
N PRO A 218 -17.32 19.08 1.37
CA PRO A 218 -18.31 18.17 1.93
C PRO A 218 -17.78 16.72 2.00
N LEU A 219 -17.96 16.07 3.16
CA LEU A 219 -17.57 14.68 3.37
C LEU A 219 -18.73 13.73 3.06
N ALA A 220 -18.46 12.71 2.22
CA ALA A 220 -19.38 11.63 1.86
C ALA A 220 -18.91 10.32 2.49
N ILE A 221 -19.68 9.76 3.43
CA ILE A 221 -19.28 8.56 4.19
C ILE A 221 -20.35 7.47 4.05
N MET A 222 -19.96 6.31 3.49
CA MET A 222 -20.86 5.19 3.21
C MET A 222 -20.28 3.88 3.74
N PRO A 223 -20.44 3.57 5.04
CA PRO A 223 -19.89 2.37 5.66
C PRO A 223 -20.60 1.09 5.23
N ASN A 224 -19.94 -0.06 5.45
CA ASN A 224 -20.57 -1.37 5.42
C ASN A 224 -21.47 -1.58 6.66
N ALA A 225 -22.43 -2.51 6.58
CA ALA A 225 -23.20 -2.98 7.72
C ALA A 225 -22.40 -3.94 8.63
N GLY A 226 -21.17 -3.60 8.93
CA GLY A 226 -20.24 -4.45 9.66
C GLY A 226 -19.21 -5.14 8.75
N TYR A 227 -18.56 -6.19 9.25
CA TYR A 227 -17.59 -6.97 8.50
C TYR A 227 -18.23 -8.18 7.83
N PRO A 228 -17.74 -8.59 6.64
CA PRO A 228 -18.28 -9.76 5.97
C PRO A 228 -17.95 -11.06 6.71
N VAL A 229 -18.94 -11.94 6.84
CA VAL A 229 -18.79 -13.32 7.30
C VAL A 229 -19.01 -14.24 6.11
N VAL A 230 -18.04 -15.11 5.83
CA VAL A 230 -18.14 -16.06 4.72
C VAL A 230 -18.59 -17.41 5.26
N VAL A 231 -19.78 -17.87 4.84
CA VAL A 231 -20.34 -19.19 5.16
C VAL A 231 -20.69 -19.90 3.87
N ASN A 232 -20.16 -21.10 3.65
CA ASN A 232 -20.40 -21.89 2.43
C ASN A 232 -20.16 -21.11 1.12
N ASN A 233 -19.03 -20.40 1.03
CA ASN A 233 -18.65 -19.51 -0.09
C ASN A 233 -19.64 -18.38 -0.38
N ARG A 234 -20.51 -18.02 0.57
CA ARG A 234 -21.38 -16.85 0.47
C ARG A 234 -20.98 -15.81 1.51
N THR A 235 -20.96 -14.57 1.11
CA THR A 235 -20.67 -13.43 1.98
C THR A 235 -21.98 -12.92 2.59
N TYR A 236 -22.02 -12.89 3.91
CA TYR A 236 -23.12 -12.34 4.70
C TYR A 236 -22.63 -11.14 5.49
N PHE A 237 -23.55 -10.22 5.73
CA PHE A 237 -23.34 -9.11 6.65
C PHE A 237 -24.45 -9.19 7.70
N ASP A 238 -24.07 -9.21 8.97
CA ASP A 238 -25.00 -9.32 10.12
C ASP A 238 -24.93 -8.03 10.94
N GLY A 239 -25.20 -6.90 10.27
CA GLY A 239 -25.19 -5.57 10.89
C GLY A 239 -26.55 -5.22 11.46
N ASP A 240 -26.60 -4.79 12.73
CA ASP A 240 -27.79 -4.26 13.37
C ASP A 240 -28.10 -2.84 12.85
N PRO A 241 -29.32 -2.59 12.28
CA PRO A 241 -29.71 -1.27 11.78
C PRO A 241 -29.72 -0.16 12.83
N ASP A 242 -30.05 -0.45 14.09
CA ASP A 242 -30.09 0.56 15.18
C ASP A 242 -28.64 0.93 15.58
N TYR A 243 -27.76 -0.06 15.70
CA TYR A 243 -26.32 0.20 15.90
C TYR A 243 -25.74 1.03 14.75
N TYR A 244 -26.04 0.63 13.50
CA TYR A 244 -25.58 1.35 12.32
C TYR A 244 -26.02 2.82 12.34
N ALA A 245 -27.30 3.10 12.59
CA ALA A 245 -27.84 4.46 12.65
C ALA A 245 -27.19 5.29 13.77
N THR A 246 -26.93 4.68 14.93
CA THR A 246 -26.24 5.32 16.06
C THR A 246 -24.81 5.74 15.68
N GLN A 247 -24.05 4.87 15.03
CA GLN A 247 -22.69 5.18 14.60
C GLN A 247 -22.69 6.21 13.45
N ALA A 248 -23.65 6.11 12.52
CA ALA A 248 -23.79 7.07 11.43
C ALA A 248 -24.10 8.49 11.96
N ARG A 249 -24.85 8.61 13.06
CA ARG A 249 -25.07 9.89 13.76
C ARG A 249 -23.73 10.50 14.24
N GLU A 250 -22.85 9.69 14.80
CA GLU A 250 -21.53 10.17 15.23
C GLU A 250 -20.64 10.58 14.04
N ILE A 251 -20.77 9.89 12.89
CA ILE A 251 -20.12 10.27 11.63
C ILE A 251 -20.60 11.66 11.19
N ILE A 252 -21.90 11.93 11.26
CA ILE A 252 -22.47 13.24 10.90
C ILE A 252 -22.00 14.33 11.85
N LYS A 253 -21.96 14.08 13.16
CA LYS A 253 -21.40 15.02 14.15
C LYS A 253 -19.95 15.40 13.85
N ARG A 254 -19.19 14.53 13.20
CA ARG A 254 -17.81 14.77 12.75
C ARG A 254 -17.71 15.49 11.41
N GLY A 255 -18.83 16.00 10.89
CA GLY A 255 -18.84 16.87 9.71
C GLY A 255 -19.24 16.20 8.40
N ALA A 256 -19.66 14.93 8.38
CA ALA A 256 -20.20 14.33 7.17
C ALA A 256 -21.49 15.05 6.74
N SER A 257 -21.55 15.48 5.48
CA SER A 257 -22.70 16.13 4.86
C SER A 257 -23.49 15.20 3.95
N ILE A 258 -22.88 14.09 3.58
CA ILE A 258 -23.43 13.05 2.73
C ILE A 258 -23.21 11.73 3.46
N ILE A 259 -24.26 10.97 3.69
CA ILE A 259 -24.23 9.70 4.41
C ILE A 259 -25.08 8.67 3.68
N GLY A 260 -24.70 7.42 3.72
CA GLY A 260 -25.45 6.31 3.15
C GLY A 260 -24.87 4.99 3.57
N GLY A 261 -25.11 3.92 2.81
CA GLY A 261 -24.59 2.62 3.10
C GLY A 261 -23.82 2.00 1.95
N CYS A 262 -22.92 1.06 2.27
CA CYS A 262 -22.26 0.20 1.31
C CYS A 262 -22.59 -1.28 1.61
N CYS A 263 -21.71 -2.22 1.35
CA CYS A 263 -21.98 -3.66 1.44
C CYS A 263 -22.72 -4.08 2.74
N GLY A 264 -23.73 -4.92 2.57
CA GLY A 264 -24.56 -5.45 3.65
C GLY A 264 -25.65 -4.52 4.18
N THR A 265 -25.64 -3.22 3.87
CA THR A 265 -26.73 -2.35 4.26
C THR A 265 -27.99 -2.62 3.43
N SER A 266 -29.14 -2.44 4.05
CA SER A 266 -30.47 -2.73 3.49
C SER A 266 -31.40 -1.52 3.70
N PRO A 267 -32.60 -1.50 3.12
CA PRO A 267 -33.59 -0.46 3.38
C PRO A 267 -33.87 -0.22 4.87
N SER A 268 -33.78 -1.25 5.72
CA SER A 268 -33.97 -1.08 7.17
C SER A 268 -32.88 -0.21 7.80
N HIS A 269 -31.62 -0.33 7.39
CA HIS A 269 -30.53 0.52 7.85
C HIS A 269 -30.77 2.00 7.46
N ILE A 270 -31.18 2.23 6.21
CA ILE A 270 -31.45 3.56 5.70
C ILE A 270 -32.68 4.16 6.38
N SER A 271 -33.73 3.36 6.64
CA SER A 271 -34.92 3.81 7.37
C SER A 271 -34.57 4.25 8.79
N LYS A 272 -33.80 3.45 9.55
CA LYS A 272 -33.38 3.81 10.90
C LYS A 272 -32.56 5.09 10.94
N LEU A 273 -31.66 5.25 9.96
CA LEU A 273 -30.87 6.48 9.84
C LEU A 273 -31.76 7.69 9.48
N ASN A 274 -32.70 7.52 8.57
CA ASN A 274 -33.65 8.57 8.22
C ASN A 274 -34.54 8.99 9.41
N ASP A 275 -35.02 8.03 10.22
CA ASP A 275 -35.81 8.31 11.41
C ASP A 275 -35.01 9.15 12.42
N LEU A 276 -33.74 8.77 12.63
CA LEU A 276 -32.82 9.51 13.48
C LEU A 276 -32.55 10.95 13.00
N LEU A 277 -32.45 11.15 11.67
CA LEU A 277 -32.28 12.48 11.08
C LEU A 277 -33.55 13.35 11.21
N LYS A 278 -34.74 12.75 11.38
CA LYS A 278 -36.01 13.42 11.55
C LYS A 278 -36.39 13.72 13.03
N GLU A 279 -35.64 13.17 13.99
CA GLU A 279 -35.89 13.44 15.41
C GLU A 279 -35.82 14.93 15.71
N LYS A 280 -36.79 15.41 16.56
CA LYS A 280 -36.84 16.81 16.97
C LYS A 280 -35.57 17.19 17.74
N GLY A 281 -34.85 18.18 17.26
CA GLY A 281 -33.63 18.70 17.87
C GLY A 281 -32.36 18.40 17.10
N TYR A 282 -32.45 17.66 15.99
CA TYR A 282 -31.32 17.52 15.08
C TYR A 282 -31.19 18.78 14.21
N ASP A 283 -30.20 19.62 14.52
CA ASP A 283 -29.82 20.79 13.71
C ASP A 283 -28.39 20.58 13.16
N LYS A 284 -28.24 20.57 11.84
CA LYS A 284 -26.94 20.48 11.18
C LYS A 284 -25.95 21.55 11.65
N LYS A 285 -26.45 22.72 12.08
CA LYS A 285 -25.66 23.86 12.58
C LYS A 285 -25.27 23.74 14.05
N ASN A 286 -25.87 22.81 14.81
CA ASN A 286 -25.63 22.64 16.24
C ASN A 286 -25.86 21.17 16.66
N PRO A 287 -24.97 20.25 16.27
CA PRO A 287 -25.15 18.80 16.47
C PRO A 287 -25.16 18.36 17.95
N ASP A 288 -24.75 19.23 18.89
CA ASP A 288 -24.64 18.91 20.33
C ASP A 288 -25.96 19.03 21.12
N ASN A 289 -27.05 19.51 20.50
CA ASN A 289 -28.35 19.73 21.19
C ASN A 289 -29.26 18.48 21.23
N ALA A 290 -28.84 17.32 20.78
CA ALA A 290 -29.60 16.08 20.92
C ALA A 290 -29.19 15.35 22.19
N GLY A 291 -30.14 15.27 23.14
CA GLY A 291 -30.06 14.83 24.52
C GLY A 291 -28.97 13.83 24.91
N ASN A 292 -28.31 14.17 26.00
CA ASN A 292 -27.48 13.31 26.81
C ASN A 292 -28.30 12.15 27.40
N ASP A 293 -28.25 10.98 26.76
CA ASP A 293 -28.55 9.72 27.44
C ASP A 293 -27.92 8.55 26.67
N ALA A 294 -26.62 8.40 26.83
CA ALA A 294 -25.95 7.12 26.61
C ALA A 294 -24.78 7.00 27.59
N LYS A 295 -25.04 6.29 28.68
CA LYS A 295 -23.97 5.82 29.58
C LYS A 295 -22.92 5.08 28.79
N ASN A 296 -21.70 5.62 28.83
CA ASN A 296 -20.47 4.99 28.38
C ASN A 296 -20.39 3.52 28.85
N THR A 297 -20.54 2.59 27.91
CA THR A 297 -19.84 1.31 27.99
C THR A 297 -18.53 1.49 27.23
N SER A 298 -17.53 1.88 27.96
CA SER A 298 -16.14 1.93 27.49
C SER A 298 -15.70 0.49 27.19
N ALA A 299 -15.65 0.14 25.89
CA ALA A 299 -14.73 -0.89 25.45
C ALA A 299 -13.33 -0.35 25.80
N GLY A 300 -12.63 -1.03 26.70
CA GLY A 300 -11.39 -0.58 27.28
C GLY A 300 -10.38 -0.25 26.20
N SER A 301 -10.08 1.02 26.07
CA SER A 301 -8.85 1.50 25.47
C SER A 301 -7.69 0.98 26.33
N LEU A 302 -6.92 0.05 25.80
CA LEU A 302 -5.61 -0.30 26.32
C LEU A 302 -4.60 0.81 25.99
N THR A 303 -4.91 2.06 26.37
CA THR A 303 -3.96 3.17 26.40
C THR A 303 -3.64 3.51 27.84
N GLY A 304 -2.91 2.63 28.47
CA GLY A 304 -2.30 2.79 29.79
C GLY A 304 -0.80 2.52 29.72
N GLY A 305 -0.12 3.04 28.70
CA GLY A 305 1.32 3.10 28.64
C GLY A 305 1.75 4.56 28.74
N LYS A 306 2.47 4.93 29.80
CA LYS A 306 3.31 6.13 29.79
C LYS A 306 4.07 6.15 28.47
N GLU A 307 4.12 7.29 27.77
CA GLU A 307 5.04 7.51 26.65
C GLU A 307 6.43 6.99 27.05
N LYS A 308 6.75 5.79 26.58
CA LYS A 308 8.13 5.31 26.64
C LYS A 308 8.83 6.07 25.53
N THR A 309 9.62 7.07 25.89
CA THR A 309 10.61 7.64 24.97
C THR A 309 11.47 6.49 24.48
N ASP A 310 11.54 6.32 23.15
CA ASP A 310 12.43 5.34 22.55
C ASP A 310 13.87 5.73 22.82
N THR A 311 14.55 4.97 23.68
CA THR A 311 15.97 5.18 24.02
C THR A 311 16.89 4.25 23.22
N THR A 312 16.35 3.48 22.27
CA THR A 312 17.13 2.55 21.46
C THR A 312 17.93 3.30 20.41
N VAL A 313 19.21 3.42 20.60
CA VAL A 313 20.14 4.03 19.66
C VAL A 313 20.72 2.96 18.74
N SER A 314 20.84 3.26 17.44
CA SER A 314 21.59 2.45 16.45
C SER A 314 23.00 3.03 16.30
N PRO A 315 24.05 2.37 16.84
CA PRO A 315 25.43 2.82 16.67
C PRO A 315 25.87 2.94 15.21
N PHE A 316 25.39 2.05 14.35
CA PHE A 316 25.60 2.10 12.90
C PHE A 316 25.06 3.42 12.30
N TRP A 317 23.82 3.78 12.65
CA TRP A 317 23.20 5.01 12.17
C TRP A 317 23.90 6.27 12.68
N GLU A 318 24.30 6.28 13.95
CA GLU A 318 25.06 7.40 14.52
C GLU A 318 26.40 7.61 13.81
N LYS A 319 27.11 6.54 13.46
CA LYS A 319 28.34 6.65 12.66
C LYS A 319 28.07 7.29 11.29
N LEU A 320 27.02 6.86 10.59
CA LEU A 320 26.64 7.43 9.29
C LEU A 320 26.33 8.93 9.40
N LYS A 321 25.51 9.32 10.38
CA LYS A 321 25.19 10.74 10.63
C LYS A 321 26.45 11.58 10.89
N ASN A 322 27.40 11.02 11.59
CA ASN A 322 28.67 11.66 11.90
C ASN A 322 29.70 11.56 10.76
N LYS A 323 29.27 11.15 9.55
CA LYS A 323 30.12 10.98 8.37
C LYS A 323 31.32 10.06 8.58
N GLN A 324 31.19 9.09 9.46
CA GLN A 324 32.17 8.03 9.67
C GLN A 324 31.89 6.89 8.72
N LYS A 325 32.93 6.33 8.10
CA LYS A 325 32.80 5.15 7.25
C LYS A 325 32.30 3.95 8.07
N VAL A 326 31.27 3.29 7.58
CA VAL A 326 30.70 2.10 8.20
C VAL A 326 30.97 0.84 7.39
N ILE A 327 30.95 -0.31 8.05
CA ILE A 327 31.11 -1.63 7.46
C ILE A 327 29.87 -2.45 7.73
N ALA A 328 29.07 -2.67 6.69
CA ALA A 328 27.96 -3.58 6.69
C ALA A 328 28.41 -4.92 6.09
N VAL A 329 28.11 -6.04 6.72
CA VAL A 329 28.49 -7.36 6.22
C VAL A 329 27.24 -8.23 6.04
N GLU A 330 27.05 -8.78 4.85
CA GLU A 330 25.97 -9.72 4.58
C GLU A 330 26.34 -11.13 4.99
N LEU A 331 25.43 -11.77 5.69
CA LEU A 331 25.44 -13.20 5.97
C LEU A 331 24.19 -13.86 5.38
N ASP A 332 24.38 -14.96 4.70
CA ASP A 332 23.28 -15.80 4.23
C ASP A 332 22.54 -16.44 5.40
N SER A 333 21.22 -16.33 5.40
CA SER A 333 20.36 -17.02 6.35
C SER A 333 20.47 -18.56 6.20
N PRO A 334 20.44 -19.35 7.30
CA PRO A 334 20.51 -20.79 7.25
C PRO A 334 19.37 -21.42 6.44
N ALA A 335 19.66 -22.47 5.69
CA ALA A 335 18.66 -23.27 4.97
C ALA A 335 17.95 -24.32 5.86
N GLY A 336 18.42 -24.51 7.09
CA GLY A 336 17.89 -25.47 8.06
C GLY A 336 17.54 -24.83 9.40
N VAL A 337 17.27 -25.66 10.40
CA VAL A 337 16.77 -25.20 11.71
C VAL A 337 17.86 -24.72 12.68
N SER A 338 19.15 -25.04 12.44
CA SER A 338 20.25 -24.54 13.29
C SER A 338 20.79 -23.22 12.78
N CYS A 339 20.95 -22.26 13.69
CA CYS A 339 21.57 -20.96 13.44
C CYS A 339 22.97 -20.82 14.11
N ASP A 340 23.53 -21.88 14.66
CA ASP A 340 24.75 -21.80 15.48
C ASP A 340 25.95 -21.26 14.66
N ASN A 341 26.16 -21.77 13.46
CA ASN A 341 27.24 -21.31 12.57
C ASN A 341 27.00 -19.86 12.13
N PHE A 342 25.75 -19.47 11.89
CA PHE A 342 25.37 -18.10 11.54
C PHE A 342 25.70 -17.15 12.72
N MET A 343 25.30 -17.49 13.92
CA MET A 343 25.56 -16.66 15.12
C MET A 343 27.04 -16.59 15.44
N LYS A 344 27.78 -17.69 15.28
CA LYS A 344 29.24 -17.71 15.39
C LYS A 344 29.88 -16.75 14.37
N GLY A 345 29.45 -16.82 13.12
CA GLY A 345 29.93 -15.91 12.07
C GLY A 345 29.63 -14.45 12.37
N ALA A 346 28.43 -14.13 12.84
CA ALA A 346 28.05 -12.79 13.23
C ALA A 346 28.93 -12.26 14.40
N TRP A 347 29.22 -13.11 15.37
CA TRP A 347 30.13 -12.77 16.48
C TRP A 347 31.57 -12.51 15.99
N GLU A 348 32.10 -13.36 15.10
CA GLU A 348 33.43 -13.19 14.50
C GLU A 348 33.54 -11.85 13.74
N LEU A 349 32.52 -11.51 12.97
CA LEU A 349 32.46 -10.26 12.18
C LEU A 349 32.33 -9.03 13.08
N LYS A 350 31.50 -9.09 14.14
CA LYS A 350 31.46 -8.05 15.17
C LYS A 350 32.85 -7.81 15.77
N SER A 351 33.55 -8.89 16.13
CA SER A 351 34.88 -8.83 16.73
C SER A 351 35.94 -8.26 15.76
N ALA A 352 35.72 -8.40 14.46
CA ALA A 352 36.55 -7.84 13.40
C ALA A 352 36.23 -6.37 13.05
N GLY A 353 35.21 -5.78 13.66
CA GLY A 353 34.87 -4.38 13.46
C GLY A 353 33.73 -4.10 12.47
N ALA A 354 32.94 -5.10 12.11
CA ALA A 354 31.69 -4.85 11.38
C ALA A 354 30.72 -4.05 12.23
N ASP A 355 30.08 -3.03 11.66
CA ASP A 355 29.14 -2.14 12.34
C ASP A 355 27.73 -2.71 12.36
N ILE A 356 27.35 -3.45 11.33
CA ILE A 356 26.03 -4.02 11.15
C ILE A 356 26.10 -5.33 10.34
N ILE A 357 25.27 -6.31 10.69
CA ILE A 357 25.06 -7.52 9.89
C ILE A 357 23.79 -7.34 9.08
N THR A 358 23.87 -7.51 7.75
CA THR A 358 22.72 -7.60 6.88
C THR A 358 22.36 -9.05 6.60
N ILE A 359 21.08 -9.36 6.45
CA ILE A 359 20.60 -10.75 6.40
C ILE A 359 19.61 -10.90 5.25
N ALA A 360 19.97 -11.73 4.26
CA ALA A 360 19.14 -11.95 3.08
C ALA A 360 17.79 -12.62 3.43
N ASP A 361 16.70 -12.14 2.83
CA ASP A 361 15.34 -12.68 2.96
C ASP A 361 15.02 -13.61 1.80
N CYS A 362 15.14 -14.91 2.01
CA CYS A 362 14.84 -15.95 1.02
C CYS A 362 15.48 -15.69 -0.36
N PRO A 363 16.83 -15.61 -0.45
CA PRO A 363 17.51 -15.35 -1.71
C PRO A 363 17.17 -16.41 -2.76
N ILE A 364 17.12 -15.98 -4.01
CA ILE A 364 16.73 -16.83 -5.18
C ILE A 364 15.31 -17.43 -4.98
N ALA A 365 14.47 -16.77 -4.22
CA ALA A 365 13.10 -17.21 -3.87
C ALA A 365 13.03 -18.58 -3.19
N ARG A 366 14.09 -19.04 -2.52
CA ARG A 366 14.10 -20.30 -1.77
C ARG A 366 13.94 -20.04 -0.28
N ALA A 367 13.06 -20.83 0.36
CA ALA A 367 12.80 -20.73 1.78
C ALA A 367 14.08 -20.93 2.60
N ARG A 368 14.32 -20.02 3.53
CA ARG A 368 15.39 -20.03 4.52
C ARG A 368 14.88 -19.56 5.87
N MET A 369 15.71 -19.64 6.90
CA MET A 369 15.35 -19.06 8.20
C MET A 369 15.07 -17.55 8.03
N ASP A 370 13.98 -17.08 8.65
CA ASP A 370 13.53 -15.69 8.50
C ASP A 370 14.59 -14.68 8.92
N SER A 371 14.88 -13.72 8.05
CA SER A 371 15.90 -12.69 8.25
C SER A 371 15.64 -11.82 9.48
N SER A 372 14.37 -11.57 9.79
CA SER A 372 13.95 -10.73 10.92
C SER A 372 14.16 -11.42 12.25
N ILE A 373 13.87 -12.73 12.33
CA ILE A 373 14.12 -13.53 13.52
C ILE A 373 15.62 -13.57 13.83
N LEU A 374 16.46 -13.77 12.80
CA LEU A 374 17.92 -13.74 12.95
C LEU A 374 18.43 -12.36 13.37
N ALA A 375 17.89 -11.30 12.79
CA ALA A 375 18.23 -9.91 13.18
C ALA A 375 17.91 -9.63 14.65
N CYS A 376 16.71 -10.03 15.11
CA CYS A 376 16.33 -9.90 16.52
C CYS A 376 17.26 -10.73 17.44
N LYS A 377 17.67 -11.92 17.00
CA LYS A 377 18.62 -12.75 17.74
C LYS A 377 20.00 -12.11 17.85
N ILE A 378 20.54 -11.55 16.76
CA ILE A 378 21.80 -10.78 16.78
C ILE A 378 21.68 -9.61 17.74
N ARG A 379 20.60 -8.85 17.68
CA ARG A 379 20.38 -7.70 18.55
C ARG A 379 20.38 -8.09 20.03
N ARG A 380 19.64 -9.15 20.38
CA ARG A 380 19.52 -9.62 21.76
C ARG A 380 20.79 -10.27 22.32
N GLU A 381 21.44 -11.14 21.53
CA GLU A 381 22.55 -11.96 22.03
C GLU A 381 23.91 -11.31 21.83
N LEU A 382 24.07 -10.55 20.75
CA LEU A 382 25.34 -9.92 20.44
C LEU A 382 25.37 -8.41 20.76
N ASN A 383 24.25 -7.79 21.11
CA ASN A 383 24.12 -6.33 21.24
C ASN A 383 24.79 -5.61 20.06
N MET A 384 24.40 -5.96 18.84
CA MET A 384 24.92 -5.45 17.60
C MET A 384 23.76 -5.03 16.70
N ASP A 385 23.94 -3.99 15.87
CA ASP A 385 22.95 -3.63 14.88
C ASP A 385 22.81 -4.73 13.82
N ALA A 386 21.58 -4.94 13.39
CA ALA A 386 21.25 -5.85 12.30
C ALA A 386 20.27 -5.18 11.35
N MET A 387 20.39 -5.50 10.06
CA MET A 387 19.57 -5.00 8.97
C MET A 387 18.95 -6.21 8.22
N PRO A 388 17.77 -6.67 8.65
CA PRO A 388 17.07 -7.70 7.89
C PRO A 388 16.65 -7.15 6.54
N HIS A 389 16.80 -7.96 5.48
CA HIS A 389 16.16 -7.68 4.20
C HIS A 389 14.67 -7.99 4.33
N MET A 390 13.83 -7.21 3.66
CA MET A 390 12.39 -7.41 3.60
C MET A 390 11.95 -7.40 2.14
N THR A 391 11.52 -8.56 1.65
CA THR A 391 11.01 -8.71 0.29
C THR A 391 9.52 -8.39 0.21
N CYS A 392 9.07 -7.89 -0.94
CA CYS A 392 7.65 -7.70 -1.24
C CYS A 392 6.95 -8.99 -1.69
N ARG A 393 7.72 -10.06 -1.94
CA ARG A 393 7.23 -11.28 -2.60
C ARG A 393 6.25 -12.08 -1.76
N ASP A 394 6.53 -12.26 -0.47
CA ASP A 394 5.91 -13.33 0.32
C ASP A 394 4.90 -12.83 1.35
N ARG A 395 4.77 -11.51 1.54
CA ARG A 395 3.96 -10.91 2.61
C ARG A 395 2.87 -9.98 2.09
N ASN A 396 1.66 -10.13 2.63
CA ASN A 396 0.59 -9.16 2.45
C ASN A 396 0.73 -7.99 3.44
N LEU A 397 -0.18 -7.01 3.34
CA LEU A 397 -0.18 -5.79 4.16
C LEU A 397 -0.13 -6.11 5.66
N ASN A 398 -1.01 -6.99 6.15
CA ASN A 398 -1.10 -7.33 7.57
C ASN A 398 0.17 -8.02 8.08
N ALA A 399 0.70 -8.98 7.31
CA ALA A 399 1.95 -9.66 7.66
C ALA A 399 3.14 -8.69 7.67
N THR A 400 3.17 -7.73 6.74
CA THR A 400 4.19 -6.69 6.68
C THR A 400 4.11 -5.77 7.89
N LYS A 401 2.91 -5.28 8.25
CA LYS A 401 2.70 -4.42 9.43
C LYS A 401 3.10 -5.12 10.72
N ALA A 402 2.63 -6.34 10.94
CA ALA A 402 2.97 -7.13 12.12
C ALA A 402 4.48 -7.37 12.26
N LEU A 403 5.16 -7.65 11.14
CA LEU A 403 6.60 -7.86 11.11
C LEU A 403 7.36 -6.59 11.48
N VAL A 404 7.00 -5.44 10.89
CA VAL A 404 7.65 -4.15 11.17
C VAL A 404 7.48 -3.75 12.64
N TYR A 405 6.30 -3.96 13.22
CA TYR A 405 6.06 -3.72 14.65
C TYR A 405 6.93 -4.63 15.53
N GLY A 406 7.00 -5.93 15.21
CA GLY A 406 7.85 -6.88 15.93
C GLY A 406 9.33 -6.53 15.86
N GLN A 407 9.83 -6.18 14.67
CA GLN A 407 11.22 -5.73 14.47
C GLN A 407 11.53 -4.48 15.32
N TYR A 408 10.64 -3.50 15.28
CA TYR A 408 10.83 -2.27 16.05
C TYR A 408 10.84 -2.54 17.56
N ALA A 409 9.92 -3.36 18.06
CA ALA A 409 9.85 -3.74 19.48
C ALA A 409 11.11 -4.48 19.97
N GLU A 410 11.75 -5.28 19.10
CA GLU A 410 13.01 -5.98 19.35
C GLU A 410 14.26 -5.09 19.18
N GLY A 411 14.08 -3.79 18.91
CA GLY A 411 15.18 -2.84 18.79
C GLY A 411 15.86 -2.82 17.42
N ILE A 412 15.26 -3.40 16.40
CA ILE A 412 15.72 -3.24 15.02
C ILE A 412 15.38 -1.83 14.55
N ARG A 413 16.37 -1.11 14.05
CA ARG A 413 16.24 0.29 13.60
C ARG A 413 16.64 0.49 12.14
N ASN A 414 17.16 -0.53 11.47
CA ASN A 414 17.61 -0.48 10.08
C ASN A 414 17.01 -1.65 9.30
N VAL A 415 16.38 -1.41 8.15
CA VAL A 415 15.73 -2.43 7.31
C VAL A 415 16.07 -2.18 5.84
N LEU A 416 16.46 -3.22 5.11
CA LEU A 416 16.67 -3.15 3.67
C LEU A 416 15.41 -3.63 2.92
N LEU A 417 14.79 -2.73 2.17
CA LEU A 417 13.58 -3.01 1.40
C LEU A 417 13.91 -3.37 -0.05
N ILE A 418 13.56 -4.58 -0.46
CA ILE A 418 13.79 -5.07 -1.82
C ILE A 418 12.51 -5.65 -2.41
N THR A 419 12.42 -5.69 -3.74
CA THR A 419 11.27 -6.29 -4.41
C THR A 419 11.24 -7.81 -4.20
N GLY A 420 12.42 -8.44 -4.16
CA GLY A 420 12.59 -9.90 -4.08
C GLY A 420 12.67 -10.55 -5.45
N ASP A 421 13.38 -11.68 -5.52
CA ASP A 421 13.55 -12.45 -6.74
C ASP A 421 12.24 -13.12 -7.15
N PRO A 422 11.98 -13.30 -8.46
CA PRO A 422 10.82 -14.03 -8.92
C PRO A 422 10.90 -15.50 -8.54
N ILE A 423 9.77 -16.12 -8.23
CA ILE A 423 9.68 -17.56 -7.94
C ILE A 423 10.10 -18.34 -9.21
N PRO A 424 11.02 -19.31 -9.08
CA PRO A 424 11.41 -20.17 -10.19
C PRO A 424 10.21 -20.84 -10.86
N THR A 425 10.22 -20.96 -12.18
CA THR A 425 9.08 -21.48 -12.94
C THR A 425 8.66 -22.87 -12.48
N ALA A 426 9.60 -23.72 -12.09
CA ALA A 426 9.34 -25.08 -11.60
C ALA A 426 8.56 -25.11 -10.27
N GLU A 427 8.67 -24.06 -9.44
CA GLU A 427 8.07 -24.01 -8.09
C GLU A 427 6.76 -23.21 -8.05
N ARG A 428 6.33 -22.58 -9.16
CA ARG A 428 5.14 -21.71 -9.21
C ARG A 428 3.80 -22.42 -8.93
N ASN A 429 3.77 -23.73 -9.03
CA ASN A 429 2.58 -24.50 -8.68
C ASN A 429 2.40 -24.65 -7.16
N GLU A 430 3.48 -24.70 -6.42
CA GLU A 430 3.50 -24.90 -4.97
C GLU A 430 3.57 -23.58 -4.21
N VAL A 431 4.34 -22.60 -4.73
CA VAL A 431 4.55 -21.30 -4.10
C VAL A 431 3.84 -20.20 -4.89
N LYS A 432 3.01 -19.43 -4.20
CA LYS A 432 2.32 -18.26 -4.78
C LYS A 432 2.93 -16.97 -4.24
N SER A 433 3.40 -16.11 -5.15
CA SER A 433 3.85 -14.78 -4.77
C SER A 433 2.65 -13.87 -4.45
N VAL A 434 2.82 -13.00 -3.48
CA VAL A 434 1.82 -12.02 -3.05
C VAL A 434 2.02 -10.68 -3.79
N TYR A 435 3.24 -10.17 -3.83
CA TYR A 435 3.63 -8.90 -4.47
C TYR A 435 2.60 -7.77 -4.31
N GLN A 436 2.07 -7.58 -3.11
CA GLN A 436 1.14 -6.48 -2.85
C GLN A 436 1.80 -5.11 -3.02
N PHE A 437 3.12 -5.06 -2.77
CA PHE A 437 3.95 -3.88 -2.94
C PHE A 437 5.07 -4.12 -3.97
N ASN A 438 5.64 -3.04 -4.49
CA ASN A 438 7.03 -2.97 -4.90
C ASN A 438 7.83 -2.23 -3.80
N SER A 439 9.16 -2.25 -3.86
CA SER A 439 10.00 -1.68 -2.79
C SER A 439 9.73 -0.19 -2.50
N ARG A 440 9.32 0.60 -3.50
CA ARG A 440 8.98 2.03 -3.34
C ARG A 440 7.67 2.22 -2.57
N LYS A 441 6.61 1.50 -2.98
CA LYS A 441 5.31 1.51 -2.29
C LYS A 441 5.46 0.97 -0.86
N LEU A 442 6.28 -0.07 -0.66
CA LEU A 442 6.59 -0.60 0.66
C LEU A 442 7.28 0.43 1.56
N ALA A 443 8.26 1.17 1.02
CA ALA A 443 8.93 2.25 1.76
C ALA A 443 7.96 3.36 2.16
N SER A 444 7.11 3.80 1.23
CA SER A 444 6.07 4.81 1.51
C SER A 444 5.12 4.36 2.61
N TYR A 445 4.70 3.09 2.57
CA TYR A 445 3.81 2.50 3.57
C TYR A 445 4.48 2.45 4.96
N ILE A 446 5.69 1.85 5.07
CA ILE A 446 6.39 1.75 6.34
C ILE A 446 6.72 3.13 6.91
N ASN A 447 7.14 4.09 6.07
CA ASN A 447 7.42 5.45 6.50
C ASN A 447 6.17 6.16 7.07
N SER A 448 5.00 5.85 6.53
CA SER A 448 3.73 6.33 7.08
C SER A 448 3.43 5.70 8.44
N LEU A 449 3.63 4.38 8.60
CA LEU A 449 3.48 3.70 9.89
C LEU A 449 4.41 4.29 10.96
N VAL A 450 5.69 4.54 10.61
CA VAL A 450 6.67 5.12 11.53
C VAL A 450 6.20 6.48 12.05
N LYS A 451 5.69 7.33 11.17
CA LYS A 451 5.20 8.67 11.55
C LYS A 451 3.99 8.63 12.48
N MET A 452 3.18 7.58 12.42
CA MET A 452 1.92 7.48 13.18
C MET A 452 2.05 6.70 14.47
N ASP A 453 2.77 5.58 14.44
CA ASP A 453 2.68 4.56 15.48
C ASP A 453 3.97 4.39 16.27
N PHE A 454 5.12 4.94 15.80
CA PHE A 454 6.41 4.66 16.41
C PHE A 454 6.91 5.85 17.22
N PRO A 455 7.44 5.61 18.44
CA PRO A 455 7.99 6.66 19.27
C PRO A 455 9.37 7.17 18.82
N GLY A 456 9.98 6.54 17.81
CA GLY A 456 11.31 6.88 17.30
C GLY A 456 11.50 6.50 15.84
N GLU A 457 12.73 6.60 15.34
CA GLU A 457 13.07 6.43 13.93
C GLU A 457 13.22 4.96 13.53
N LEU A 458 12.87 4.64 12.28
CA LEU A 458 13.23 3.41 11.57
C LEU A 458 13.85 3.82 10.23
N HIS A 459 15.07 3.36 9.96
CA HIS A 459 15.84 3.74 8.79
C HIS A 459 15.64 2.72 7.68
N LEU A 460 15.08 3.18 6.57
CA LEU A 460 14.78 2.34 5.42
C LEU A 460 15.87 2.46 4.37
N PHE A 461 16.49 1.36 4.02
CA PHE A 461 17.51 1.28 2.97
C PHE A 461 16.92 0.60 1.72
N GLY A 462 17.50 0.89 0.57
CA GLY A 462 17.16 0.26 -0.71
C GLY A 462 18.36 -0.37 -1.39
N ALA A 463 18.13 -1.24 -2.37
CA ALA A 463 19.18 -1.74 -3.25
C ALA A 463 19.37 -0.79 -4.44
N LEU A 464 20.61 -0.59 -4.89
CA LEU A 464 21.00 0.15 -6.09
C LEU A 464 21.84 -0.74 -7.00
N ASN A 465 21.34 -1.05 -8.20
CA ASN A 465 22.09 -1.83 -9.18
C ASN A 465 22.99 -0.94 -10.03
N ILE A 466 24.26 -0.82 -9.65
CA ILE A 466 25.28 -0.07 -10.36
C ILE A 466 25.82 -0.79 -11.62
N ASN A 467 25.47 -2.07 -11.82
CA ASN A 467 25.85 -2.88 -12.98
C ASN A 467 24.75 -2.93 -14.06
N ALA A 468 23.67 -2.16 -13.92
CA ALA A 468 22.56 -2.20 -14.86
C ALA A 468 22.96 -1.66 -16.23
N ARG A 469 22.49 -2.29 -17.31
CA ARG A 469 22.71 -1.83 -18.70
C ARG A 469 22.17 -0.41 -18.96
N ASN A 470 21.05 -0.07 -18.33
CA ASN A 470 20.48 1.28 -18.34
C ASN A 470 20.57 1.84 -16.92
N PHE A 471 21.71 2.46 -16.60
CA PHE A 471 21.94 2.99 -15.27
C PHE A 471 21.10 4.24 -14.99
N ASP A 472 20.84 5.10 -15.98
CA ASP A 472 20.00 6.30 -15.82
C ASP A 472 18.62 5.91 -15.28
N LYS A 473 18.03 4.83 -15.81
CA LYS A 473 16.75 4.33 -15.32
C LYS A 473 16.83 3.79 -13.88
N GLN A 474 17.94 3.15 -13.50
CA GLN A 474 18.15 2.72 -12.12
C GLN A 474 18.30 3.92 -11.18
N LEU A 475 18.94 4.97 -11.63
CA LEU A 475 19.13 6.20 -10.87
C LEU A 475 17.80 6.94 -10.66
N GLU A 476 16.94 7.03 -11.68
CA GLU A 476 15.57 7.53 -11.54
C GLU A 476 14.77 6.75 -10.49
N ILE A 477 14.88 5.41 -10.51
CA ILE A 477 14.23 4.53 -9.53
C ILE A 477 14.78 4.78 -8.13
N ALA A 478 16.09 5.01 -7.98
CA ALA A 478 16.71 5.30 -6.69
C ALA A 478 16.25 6.67 -6.14
N VAL A 479 16.18 7.70 -6.98
CA VAL A 479 15.60 9.01 -6.61
C VAL A 479 14.15 8.87 -6.16
N ASP A 480 13.36 8.04 -6.84
CA ASP A 480 11.98 7.78 -6.43
C ASP A 480 11.90 7.00 -5.08
N LYS A 481 12.85 6.10 -4.81
CA LYS A 481 12.98 5.43 -3.52
C LYS A 481 13.27 6.44 -2.38
N GLU A 482 14.15 7.42 -2.59
CA GLU A 482 14.40 8.50 -1.63
C GLU A 482 13.14 9.33 -1.36
N ARG A 483 12.40 9.70 -2.41
CA ARG A 483 11.12 10.43 -2.27
C ARG A 483 10.10 9.66 -1.43
N ASN A 484 10.19 8.34 -1.44
CA ASN A 484 9.34 7.46 -0.64
C ASN A 484 9.89 7.15 0.76
N GLY A 485 11.01 7.79 1.17
CA GLY A 485 11.53 7.76 2.53
C GLY A 485 12.69 6.80 2.77
N MET A 486 13.33 6.26 1.72
CA MET A 486 14.59 5.55 1.90
C MET A 486 15.72 6.54 2.17
N VAL A 487 16.53 6.24 3.18
CA VAL A 487 17.62 7.12 3.66
C VAL A 487 18.99 6.72 3.12
N GLY A 488 19.09 5.56 2.46
CA GLY A 488 20.36 5.10 1.90
C GLY A 488 20.22 3.86 1.02
N PHE A 489 21.31 3.46 0.41
CA PHE A 489 21.37 2.38 -0.57
C PHE A 489 22.56 1.44 -0.33
N LEU A 490 22.31 0.14 -0.46
CA LEU A 490 23.34 -0.89 -0.58
C LEU A 490 23.48 -1.20 -2.08
N THR A 491 24.69 -1.10 -2.62
CA THR A 491 24.90 -1.30 -4.06
C THR A 491 25.23 -2.75 -4.40
N GLN A 492 25.04 -3.13 -5.65
CA GLN A 492 25.66 -4.33 -6.21
C GLN A 492 27.20 -4.20 -6.20
N PRO A 493 27.95 -5.32 -6.29
CA PRO A 493 29.41 -5.27 -6.25
C PRO A 493 30.04 -4.41 -7.35
N ALA A 494 31.04 -3.59 -6.99
CA ALA A 494 31.79 -2.75 -7.91
C ALA A 494 33.02 -3.50 -8.48
N LEU A 495 32.79 -4.49 -9.37
CA LEU A 495 33.84 -5.35 -9.94
C LEU A 495 34.24 -4.97 -11.38
N THR A 496 33.76 -3.82 -11.86
CA THR A 496 34.08 -3.29 -13.19
C THR A 496 34.30 -1.78 -13.10
N GLN A 497 35.09 -1.23 -14.02
CA GLN A 497 35.30 0.22 -14.10
C GLN A 497 33.99 0.97 -14.34
N GLN A 498 33.09 0.43 -15.16
CA GLN A 498 31.77 1.02 -15.39
C GLN A 498 30.93 1.10 -14.10
N ALA A 499 30.98 0.10 -13.24
CA ALA A 499 30.27 0.12 -11.97
C ALA A 499 30.82 1.21 -11.03
N ILE A 500 32.13 1.46 -11.04
CA ILE A 500 32.77 2.54 -10.27
C ILE A 500 32.32 3.91 -10.78
N GLU A 501 32.29 4.11 -12.11
CA GLU A 501 31.78 5.36 -12.71
C GLU A 501 30.29 5.57 -12.38
N ASN A 502 29.47 4.52 -12.48
CA ASN A 502 28.05 4.60 -12.10
C ASN A 502 27.87 4.94 -10.62
N LEU A 503 28.73 4.43 -9.74
CA LEU A 503 28.73 4.75 -8.32
C LEU A 503 29.04 6.22 -8.05
N LYS A 504 29.97 6.81 -8.80
CA LYS A 504 30.32 8.22 -8.76
C LYS A 504 29.12 9.09 -9.16
N ILE A 505 28.47 8.77 -10.30
CA ILE A 505 27.24 9.44 -10.74
C ILE A 505 26.14 9.34 -9.66
N ALA A 506 25.97 8.16 -9.05
CA ALA A 506 25.02 7.98 -7.98
C ALA A 506 25.30 8.90 -6.79
N LYS A 507 26.56 9.03 -6.38
CA LYS A 507 26.97 9.90 -5.26
C LYS A 507 26.70 11.39 -5.52
N GLU A 508 26.83 11.83 -6.77
CA GLU A 508 26.54 13.21 -7.17
C GLU A 508 25.02 13.49 -7.23
N THR A 509 24.20 12.46 -7.48
CA THR A 509 22.76 12.60 -7.70
C THR A 509 21.92 12.36 -6.46
N LEU A 510 22.25 11.33 -5.68
CA LEU A 510 21.48 10.89 -4.52
C LEU A 510 21.89 11.67 -3.27
N LYS A 511 20.92 11.95 -2.42
CA LYS A 511 21.13 12.63 -1.13
C LYS A 511 21.35 11.65 0.02
N GLY A 512 20.84 10.43 -0.13
CA GLY A 512 20.96 9.36 0.85
C GLY A 512 22.36 8.77 0.94
N TYR A 513 22.59 8.01 1.98
CA TYR A 513 23.87 7.33 2.20
C TYR A 513 24.08 6.19 1.19
N ILE A 514 25.30 6.00 0.72
CA ILE A 514 25.65 4.92 -0.21
C ILE A 514 26.67 3.99 0.45
N LEU A 515 26.31 2.71 0.56
CA LEU A 515 27.18 1.63 1.00
C LEU A 515 27.64 0.84 -0.24
N GLY A 516 28.91 1.02 -0.59
CA GLY A 516 29.49 0.43 -1.81
C GLY A 516 29.66 -1.07 -1.67
N GLY A 517 29.14 -1.83 -2.64
CA GLY A 517 29.16 -3.29 -2.67
C GLY A 517 30.56 -3.84 -2.93
N ILE A 518 31.04 -4.69 -2.05
CA ILE A 518 32.31 -5.43 -2.15
C ILE A 518 31.98 -6.92 -2.12
N MET A 519 32.42 -7.66 -3.14
CA MET A 519 32.24 -9.10 -3.19
C MET A 519 33.58 -9.79 -3.46
N PRO A 520 34.15 -10.45 -2.46
CA PRO A 520 35.41 -11.17 -2.63
C PRO A 520 35.23 -12.36 -3.57
N ILE A 521 35.92 -12.37 -4.69
CA ILE A 521 35.99 -13.51 -5.62
C ILE A 521 36.95 -14.55 -5.06
N VAL A 522 36.53 -15.80 -4.91
CA VAL A 522 37.31 -16.84 -4.21
C VAL A 522 37.89 -17.94 -5.13
N SER A 523 37.63 -17.88 -6.42
CA SER A 523 38.20 -18.74 -7.44
C SER A 523 37.81 -18.27 -8.85
N GLU A 524 38.51 -18.72 -9.89
CA GLU A 524 38.13 -18.52 -11.29
C GLU A 524 36.70 -19.01 -11.59
N ARG A 525 36.36 -20.21 -11.12
CA ARG A 525 34.99 -20.76 -11.27
C ARG A 525 33.95 -19.87 -10.62
N ASN A 526 34.25 -19.28 -9.46
CA ASN A 526 33.33 -18.33 -8.78
C ASN A 526 33.20 -17.04 -9.58
N ALA A 527 34.29 -16.51 -10.14
CA ALA A 527 34.26 -15.33 -11.00
C ALA A 527 33.38 -15.54 -12.24
N LEU A 528 33.60 -16.66 -12.94
CA LEU A 528 32.83 -17.05 -14.13
C LEU A 528 31.35 -17.28 -13.80
N PHE A 529 31.05 -17.89 -12.68
CA PHE A 529 29.67 -18.08 -12.23
C PHE A 529 28.98 -16.74 -11.97
N MET A 530 29.67 -15.81 -11.29
CA MET A 530 29.10 -14.46 -11.01
C MET A 530 28.84 -13.70 -12.30
N GLU A 531 29.75 -13.72 -13.25
CA GLU A 531 29.60 -13.02 -14.55
C GLU A 531 28.47 -13.60 -15.41
N ASN A 532 28.28 -14.91 -15.43
CA ASN A 532 27.41 -15.57 -16.41
C ASN A 532 26.05 -15.97 -15.85
N GLU A 533 25.94 -16.24 -14.53
CA GLU A 533 24.74 -16.84 -13.93
C GLU A 533 24.03 -15.89 -12.93
N VAL A 534 24.73 -14.87 -12.41
CA VAL A 534 24.14 -13.99 -11.39
C VAL A 534 23.71 -12.67 -11.99
N ASN A 535 22.41 -12.47 -12.11
CA ASN A 535 21.86 -11.23 -12.63
C ASN A 535 22.25 -10.01 -11.77
N GLY A 536 22.76 -8.97 -12.43
CA GLY A 536 23.12 -7.71 -11.77
C GLY A 536 24.53 -7.69 -11.18
N ILE A 537 25.34 -8.69 -11.41
CA ILE A 537 26.78 -8.70 -11.10
C ILE A 537 27.54 -8.86 -12.42
N ASN A 538 28.47 -7.94 -12.66
CA ASN A 538 29.41 -8.02 -13.77
C ASN A 538 30.83 -8.09 -13.19
N VAL A 539 31.67 -8.94 -13.74
CA VAL A 539 33.08 -9.14 -13.31
C VAL A 539 34.01 -8.82 -14.48
N ASP A 540 34.96 -7.91 -14.28
CA ASP A 540 35.93 -7.57 -15.30
C ASP A 540 36.75 -8.80 -15.72
N LYS A 541 36.93 -8.95 -17.02
CA LYS A 541 37.75 -10.06 -17.57
C LYS A 541 39.16 -10.11 -17.00
N GLN A 542 39.78 -8.96 -16.76
CA GLN A 542 41.09 -8.89 -16.14
C GLN A 542 41.08 -9.48 -14.72
N ILE A 543 39.99 -9.26 -13.94
CA ILE A 543 39.85 -9.90 -12.62
C ILE A 543 39.74 -11.42 -12.78
N ILE A 544 38.94 -11.90 -13.74
CA ILE A 544 38.81 -13.36 -13.99
C ILE A 544 40.16 -13.99 -14.33
N GLU A 545 40.94 -13.36 -15.22
CA GLU A 545 42.26 -13.86 -15.66
C GLU A 545 43.24 -13.96 -14.49
N LEU A 546 43.19 -13.07 -13.50
CA LEU A 546 44.06 -13.12 -12.32
C LEU A 546 43.88 -14.41 -11.50
N TYR A 547 42.72 -15.06 -11.58
CA TYR A 547 42.45 -16.31 -10.86
C TYR A 547 42.83 -17.56 -11.63
N HIS A 548 43.26 -17.44 -12.90
CA HIS A 548 43.60 -18.58 -13.72
C HIS A 548 44.78 -19.36 -13.11
N GLY A 549 44.59 -20.68 -12.93
CA GLY A 549 45.61 -21.58 -12.38
C GLY A 549 45.93 -21.40 -10.89
N LYS A 550 45.22 -20.52 -10.18
CA LYS A 550 45.41 -20.27 -8.74
C LYS A 550 44.83 -21.40 -7.88
N ASN A 551 45.60 -21.83 -6.88
CA ASN A 551 45.09 -22.69 -5.83
C ASN A 551 44.20 -21.91 -4.83
N ARG A 552 43.60 -22.62 -3.87
CA ARG A 552 42.65 -22.02 -2.91
C ARG A 552 43.29 -20.91 -2.08
N GLN A 553 44.49 -21.11 -1.57
CA GLN A 553 45.19 -20.15 -0.72
C GLN A 553 45.57 -18.89 -1.51
N GLU A 554 46.15 -19.06 -2.70
CA GLU A 554 46.45 -17.94 -3.61
C GLU A 554 45.21 -17.15 -4.01
N SER A 555 44.09 -17.83 -4.24
CA SER A 555 42.83 -17.20 -4.56
C SER A 555 42.27 -16.40 -3.39
N GLU A 556 42.42 -16.89 -2.15
CA GLU A 556 41.99 -16.14 -0.95
C GLU A 556 42.84 -14.88 -0.71
N GLU A 557 44.18 -14.96 -0.90
CA GLU A 557 45.07 -13.78 -0.83
C GLU A 557 44.73 -12.75 -1.90
N LEU A 558 44.43 -13.23 -3.12
CA LEU A 558 44.04 -12.37 -4.22
C LEU A 558 42.68 -11.71 -3.95
N ALA A 559 41.73 -12.45 -3.39
CA ALA A 559 40.42 -11.92 -2.98
C ALA A 559 40.55 -10.76 -1.99
N ILE A 560 41.40 -10.90 -0.98
CA ILE A 560 41.69 -9.85 -0.01
C ILE A 560 42.29 -8.63 -0.69
N LYS A 561 43.30 -8.84 -1.54
CA LYS A 561 44.00 -7.76 -2.23
C LYS A 561 43.04 -6.97 -3.13
N ILE A 562 42.26 -7.64 -3.97
CA ILE A 562 41.30 -7.01 -4.89
C ILE A 562 40.20 -6.29 -4.10
N SER A 563 39.64 -6.93 -3.07
CA SER A 563 38.60 -6.30 -2.26
C SER A 563 39.09 -5.00 -1.61
N ARG A 564 40.30 -5.00 -1.03
CA ARG A 564 40.90 -3.79 -0.44
C ARG A 564 41.23 -2.73 -1.49
N GLN A 565 41.68 -3.15 -2.68
CA GLN A 565 41.91 -2.20 -3.78
C GLN A 565 40.61 -1.53 -4.22
N ILE A 566 39.53 -2.27 -4.41
CA ILE A 566 38.22 -1.70 -4.74
C ILE A 566 37.73 -0.78 -3.63
N MET A 567 37.86 -1.18 -2.34
CA MET A 567 37.48 -0.31 -1.22
C MET A 567 38.22 1.02 -1.26
N GLU A 568 39.52 1.03 -1.61
CA GLU A 568 40.30 2.25 -1.75
C GLU A 568 39.86 3.10 -2.94
N GLU A 569 39.56 2.47 -4.09
CA GLU A 569 39.13 3.16 -5.30
C GLU A 569 37.77 3.86 -5.15
N ILE A 570 36.83 3.23 -4.42
CA ILE A 570 35.48 3.79 -4.25
C ILE A 570 35.32 4.66 -2.99
N LYS A 571 36.33 4.78 -2.14
CA LYS A 571 36.23 5.42 -0.81
C LYS A 571 35.60 6.82 -0.82
N ASP A 572 35.87 7.61 -1.86
CA ASP A 572 35.39 8.99 -1.94
C ASP A 572 33.93 9.10 -2.45
N PHE A 573 33.38 8.00 -2.98
CA PHE A 573 32.04 7.94 -3.56
C PHE A 573 31.03 7.21 -2.67
N VAL A 574 31.45 6.69 -1.51
CA VAL A 574 30.60 5.93 -0.60
C VAL A 574 30.67 6.46 0.83
N ASP A 575 29.64 6.23 1.62
CA ASP A 575 29.58 6.55 3.03
C ASP A 575 30.02 5.36 3.91
N GLY A 576 30.13 4.19 3.31
CA GLY A 576 30.58 2.95 3.93
C GLY A 576 30.69 1.82 2.91
N TYR A 577 30.99 0.64 3.39
CA TYR A 577 31.17 -0.55 2.57
C TYR A 577 30.11 -1.59 2.91
N TYR A 578 29.57 -2.25 1.89
CA TYR A 578 28.68 -3.39 2.01
C TYR A 578 29.39 -4.64 1.50
N ILE A 579 29.85 -5.48 2.40
CA ILE A 579 30.67 -6.64 2.09
C ILE A 579 29.79 -7.89 2.05
N ILE A 580 29.68 -8.54 0.90
CA ILE A 580 28.91 -9.77 0.69
C ILE A 580 29.81 -10.96 1.00
N THR A 581 29.43 -11.80 1.96
CA THR A 581 30.25 -12.92 2.43
C THR A 581 30.11 -14.13 1.50
N PRO A 582 31.12 -14.52 0.72
CA PRO A 582 31.01 -15.68 -0.16
C PRO A 582 30.96 -16.96 0.67
N PHE A 583 29.90 -17.77 0.49
CA PHE A 583 29.74 -19.08 1.15
C PHE A 583 29.91 -19.04 2.67
N ASN A 584 29.50 -17.96 3.31
CA ASN A 584 29.65 -17.74 4.76
C ASN A 584 31.10 -17.85 5.28
N ARG A 585 32.10 -17.48 4.46
CA ARG A 585 33.52 -17.48 4.85
C ARG A 585 33.88 -16.24 5.68
N THR A 586 33.40 -16.19 6.91
CA THR A 586 33.61 -15.04 7.84
C THR A 586 35.08 -14.75 8.12
N GLY A 587 35.92 -15.77 8.20
CA GLY A 587 37.37 -15.62 8.34
C GLY A 587 38.05 -14.86 7.20
N LEU A 588 37.56 -14.99 5.96
CA LEU A 588 38.05 -14.21 4.82
C LEU A 588 37.67 -12.73 4.99
N ILE A 589 36.43 -12.47 5.35
CA ILE A 589 35.92 -11.10 5.56
C ILE A 589 36.67 -10.42 6.71
N LYS A 590 36.89 -11.14 7.81
CA LYS A 590 37.72 -10.66 8.91
C LYS A 590 39.07 -10.13 8.41
N ARG A 591 39.78 -10.91 7.59
CA ARG A 591 41.07 -10.53 6.99
C ARG A 591 40.95 -9.34 6.02
N ILE A 592 39.81 -9.10 5.40
CA ILE A 592 39.59 -7.91 4.55
C ILE A 592 39.40 -6.66 5.41
N ILE A 593 38.68 -6.77 6.53
CA ILE A 593 38.36 -5.66 7.44
C ILE A 593 39.57 -5.30 8.34
N ASP A 594 40.26 -6.30 8.90
CA ASP A 594 41.46 -6.10 9.72
C ASP A 594 42.54 -5.37 8.90
N LYS A 595 43.02 -4.21 9.40
CA LYS A 595 44.06 -3.39 8.73
C LYS A 595 45.44 -4.01 8.79
#